data_612c152db433c587bb947e27b41d26aa
#
_entry.id   612c152db433c587bb947e27b41d26aa
#
_cell.length_a   1.000
_cell.length_b   1.000
_cell.length_c   1.000
_cell.angle_alpha   90.00
_cell.angle_beta   90.00
_cell.angle_gamma   90.00
#
_symmetry.space_group_name_H-M   'P 1'
#
loop_
_entity.id
_entity.type
_entity.pdbx_description
1 polymer ?
#
loop_
_entity_poly.entity_id
_entity_poly.type
_entity_poly.pdbx_seq_one_letter_code
_entity_poly.pdbx_strand_id
1 'polypeptide(L)'
;MLPLTLGYKASAEQFAPRELVEIAVAAEAHGMESVAVSDHFQPWRHEGGHAPFSLSWMAAVGERTSTIRIGTSVMTPTFRYNPAVIAQAFATMGCLYPGRIMLGVGTGEALNEIATGFRGAGEQDWPEFKERFARLRESISLMRALWSDDRVNFEGEYYSTHDASIYDRPETPIPVYIAAGGPVVARYAGRAGDGFICTSGKGRELYTDALIPAVAEGAEKVGRDASSIDRMIEIKLSYDTDAAVALENTRFWAPLALSKEQKHDIVDPIEMEKAADALPIDQIASRWIVGSDADEVASKIGEYVDMGFNHLVFHAPGNDQRRFLELFERDLAPRLRALG
;
A
#
# COMPACT_ATOMS: atom_id res chain seq x y z
N MET A 1 7.12 -21.60 -0.72
CA MET A 1 6.83 -20.19 -0.40
C MET A 1 7.74 -19.30 -1.23
N LEU A 2 7.29 -18.09 -1.57
CA LEU A 2 8.16 -17.09 -2.18
C LEU A 2 9.23 -16.63 -1.19
N PRO A 3 10.41 -16.15 -1.64
CA PRO A 3 11.46 -15.66 -0.76
C PRO A 3 10.97 -14.45 0.04
N LEU A 4 11.56 -14.26 1.24
CA LEU A 4 11.29 -13.09 2.06
C LEU A 4 11.81 -11.84 1.37
N THR A 5 10.93 -10.84 1.23
CA THR A 5 11.23 -9.53 0.64
C THR A 5 11.10 -8.45 1.72
N LEU A 6 12.10 -7.58 1.83
CA LEU A 6 12.09 -6.43 2.72
C LEU A 6 11.87 -5.16 1.90
N GLY A 7 10.79 -4.47 2.17
CA GLY A 7 10.38 -3.26 1.44
C GLY A 7 10.24 -2.04 2.35
N TYR A 8 10.21 -0.88 1.74
CA TYR A 8 10.04 0.40 2.41
C TYR A 8 8.72 1.06 2.01
N LYS A 9 7.97 1.55 3.00
CA LYS A 9 6.77 2.38 2.76
C LYS A 9 7.20 3.84 2.62
N ALA A 10 7.06 4.37 1.42
CA ALA A 10 7.24 5.79 1.16
C ALA A 10 6.03 6.57 1.66
N SER A 11 6.20 7.26 2.78
CA SER A 11 5.14 8.01 3.48
C SER A 11 4.84 9.32 2.75
N ALA A 12 4.05 9.25 1.68
CA ALA A 12 3.71 10.40 0.83
C ALA A 12 3.00 11.51 1.60
N GLU A 13 2.31 11.17 2.68
CA GLU A 13 1.57 12.11 3.51
C GLU A 13 2.47 12.93 4.47
N GLN A 14 3.73 12.51 4.63
CA GLN A 14 4.67 13.12 5.59
C GLN A 14 5.80 13.92 4.93
N PHE A 15 6.16 13.61 3.69
CA PHE A 15 7.36 14.18 3.07
C PHE A 15 7.06 14.89 1.74
N ALA A 16 7.76 16.02 1.53
CA ALA A 16 7.70 16.74 0.27
C ALA A 16 8.18 15.86 -0.92
N PRO A 17 7.68 16.07 -2.15
CA PRO A 17 7.93 15.17 -3.28
C PRO A 17 9.40 14.87 -3.54
N ARG A 18 10.26 15.90 -3.51
CA ARG A 18 11.71 15.74 -3.78
C ARG A 18 12.39 14.95 -2.66
N GLU A 19 12.09 15.27 -1.42
CA GLU A 19 12.64 14.58 -0.26
C GLU A 19 12.25 13.10 -0.27
N LEU A 20 10.97 12.81 -0.58
CA LEU A 20 10.47 11.44 -0.68
C LEU A 20 11.18 10.63 -1.78
N VAL A 21 11.60 11.24 -2.90
CA VAL A 21 12.44 10.60 -3.92
C VAL A 21 13.83 10.28 -3.34
N GLU A 22 14.47 11.23 -2.65
CA GLU A 22 15.79 10.99 -2.04
C GLU A 22 15.75 9.89 -0.96
N ILE A 23 14.65 9.79 -0.22
CA ILE A 23 14.44 8.71 0.76
C ILE A 23 14.29 7.36 0.04
N ALA A 24 13.56 7.28 -1.07
CA ALA A 24 13.45 6.05 -1.85
C ALA A 24 14.79 5.59 -2.45
N VAL A 25 15.62 6.52 -2.91
CA VAL A 25 16.99 6.23 -3.36
C VAL A 25 17.84 5.70 -2.20
N ALA A 26 17.72 6.31 -1.02
CA ALA A 26 18.41 5.81 0.18
C ALA A 26 17.90 4.41 0.58
N ALA A 27 16.60 4.13 0.47
CA ALA A 27 16.05 2.82 0.76
C ALA A 27 16.67 1.72 -0.12
N GLU A 28 16.82 1.97 -1.43
CA GLU A 28 17.56 1.05 -2.32
C GLU A 28 19.02 0.86 -1.87
N ALA A 29 19.70 1.95 -1.55
CA ALA A 29 21.11 1.91 -1.11
C ALA A 29 21.29 1.12 0.20
N HIS A 30 20.29 1.12 1.09
CA HIS A 30 20.25 0.35 2.34
C HIS A 30 19.61 -1.05 2.19
N GLY A 31 19.52 -1.57 0.95
CA GLY A 31 19.14 -2.94 0.67
C GLY A 31 17.64 -3.26 0.78
N MET A 32 16.77 -2.26 0.70
CA MET A 32 15.34 -2.48 0.49
C MET A 32 15.07 -2.97 -0.93
N GLU A 33 14.24 -3.99 -1.08
CA GLU A 33 13.97 -4.67 -2.35
C GLU A 33 12.71 -4.14 -3.03
N SER A 34 11.87 -3.42 -2.29
CA SER A 34 10.69 -2.73 -2.83
C SER A 34 10.45 -1.41 -2.12
N VAL A 35 9.81 -0.49 -2.84
CA VAL A 35 9.26 0.74 -2.27
C VAL A 35 7.80 0.87 -2.69
N ALA A 36 6.93 1.12 -1.71
CA ALA A 36 5.50 1.25 -1.93
C ALA A 36 5.02 2.62 -1.44
N VAL A 37 4.39 3.40 -2.33
CA VAL A 37 3.88 4.74 -2.04
C VAL A 37 2.37 4.74 -1.85
N SER A 38 1.87 5.55 -0.93
CA SER A 38 0.43 5.85 -0.83
C SER A 38 0.00 6.77 -1.97
N ASP A 39 -1.23 6.59 -2.44
CA ASP A 39 -1.83 7.45 -3.46
C ASP A 39 -2.96 8.29 -2.83
N HIS A 40 -2.57 9.30 -2.11
CA HIS A 40 -3.46 10.24 -1.45
C HIS A 40 -3.61 11.54 -2.24
N PHE A 41 -4.83 12.12 -2.23
CA PHE A 41 -5.07 13.48 -2.69
C PHE A 41 -4.93 14.48 -1.53
N GLN A 42 -5.32 14.05 -0.33
CA GLN A 42 -5.14 14.77 0.92
C GLN A 42 -4.40 13.93 1.95
N PRO A 43 -3.50 14.53 2.76
CA PRO A 43 -2.87 13.82 3.87
C PRO A 43 -3.84 13.55 5.02
N TRP A 44 -3.43 12.71 5.97
CA TRP A 44 -4.21 12.44 7.19
C TRP A 44 -4.23 13.62 8.17
N ARG A 45 -3.29 14.56 8.05
CA ARG A 45 -3.21 15.77 8.86
C ARG A 45 -2.80 16.96 8.01
N HIS A 46 -3.21 18.15 8.44
CA HIS A 46 -2.98 19.38 7.69
C HIS A 46 -1.57 19.93 7.89
N GLU A 47 -1.17 20.13 9.14
CA GLU A 47 0.13 20.73 9.46
C GLU A 47 1.27 19.73 9.17
N GLY A 48 2.23 20.18 8.36
CA GLY A 48 3.32 19.34 7.89
C GLY A 48 2.90 18.21 6.96
N GLY A 49 1.63 18.18 6.51
CA GLY A 49 1.11 17.17 5.59
C GLY A 49 1.48 17.41 4.15
N HIS A 50 1.68 16.34 3.39
CA HIS A 50 1.99 16.31 1.97
C HIS A 50 1.08 15.31 1.25
N ALA A 51 0.93 15.42 -0.06
CA ALA A 51 0.24 14.44 -0.91
C ALA A 51 0.77 14.50 -2.35
N PRO A 52 2.03 14.13 -2.61
CA PRO A 52 2.54 14.10 -3.97
C PRO A 52 1.79 13.08 -4.82
N PHE A 53 1.56 13.42 -6.08
CA PHE A 53 0.91 12.52 -7.02
C PHE A 53 1.77 11.27 -7.26
N SER A 54 1.25 10.11 -6.88
CA SER A 54 2.00 8.84 -6.81
C SER A 54 2.65 8.45 -8.14
N LEU A 55 1.95 8.59 -9.27
CA LEU A 55 2.46 8.20 -10.59
C LEU A 55 3.66 9.06 -11.03
N SER A 56 3.61 10.37 -10.80
CA SER A 56 4.74 11.27 -11.10
C SER A 56 5.92 10.95 -10.21
N TRP A 57 5.67 10.66 -8.93
CA TRP A 57 6.71 10.29 -7.98
C TRP A 57 7.34 8.94 -8.35
N MET A 58 6.55 7.92 -8.70
CA MET A 58 7.04 6.60 -9.12
C MET A 58 7.96 6.70 -10.34
N ALA A 59 7.62 7.52 -11.34
CA ALA A 59 8.48 7.76 -12.49
C ALA A 59 9.81 8.40 -12.10
N ALA A 60 9.77 9.41 -11.20
CA ALA A 60 11.00 10.05 -10.72
C ALA A 60 11.90 9.08 -9.92
N VAL A 61 11.32 8.20 -9.10
CA VAL A 61 12.07 7.16 -8.39
C VAL A 61 12.65 6.14 -9.37
N GLY A 62 11.87 5.74 -10.40
CA GLY A 62 12.31 4.80 -11.42
C GLY A 62 13.59 5.24 -12.11
N GLU A 63 13.71 6.53 -12.46
CA GLU A 63 14.90 7.14 -13.08
C GLU A 63 16.10 7.25 -12.12
N ARG A 64 15.85 7.28 -10.82
CA ARG A 64 16.89 7.50 -9.80
C ARG A 64 17.37 6.22 -9.12
N THR A 65 16.74 5.10 -9.41
CA THR A 65 17.00 3.78 -8.81
C THR A 65 17.21 2.73 -9.90
N SER A 66 17.77 1.58 -9.55
CA SER A 66 18.19 0.59 -10.56
C SER A 66 17.52 -0.78 -10.40
N THR A 67 17.24 -1.21 -9.16
CA THR A 67 16.84 -2.59 -8.86
C THR A 67 15.57 -2.66 -8.02
N ILE A 68 15.32 -1.66 -7.17
CA ILE A 68 14.18 -1.66 -6.26
C ILE A 68 12.85 -1.72 -7.02
N ARG A 69 11.95 -2.59 -6.61
CA ARG A 69 10.58 -2.65 -7.14
C ARG A 69 9.79 -1.45 -6.62
N ILE A 70 8.98 -0.84 -7.48
CA ILE A 70 8.26 0.40 -7.19
C ILE A 70 6.77 0.17 -7.39
N GLY A 71 5.97 0.51 -6.40
CA GLY A 71 4.52 0.33 -6.52
C GLY A 71 3.70 1.24 -5.64
N THR A 72 2.39 1.10 -5.76
CA THR A 72 1.43 1.77 -4.89
C THR A 72 0.97 0.85 -3.76
N SER A 73 0.77 1.41 -2.56
CA SER A 73 0.16 0.71 -1.43
C SER A 73 -0.73 1.71 -0.66
N VAL A 74 -1.95 1.99 -1.15
CA VAL A 74 -2.51 1.50 -2.40
C VAL A 74 -3.13 2.63 -3.19
N MET A 75 -3.36 2.43 -4.49
CA MET A 75 -4.13 3.32 -5.35
C MET A 75 -5.59 2.89 -5.43
N THR A 76 -6.48 3.84 -5.68
CA THR A 76 -7.90 3.56 -5.95
C THR A 76 -8.22 3.90 -7.41
N PRO A 77 -8.14 2.93 -8.34
CA PRO A 77 -8.30 3.21 -9.77
C PRO A 77 -9.76 3.29 -10.21
N THR A 78 -10.64 3.95 -9.43
CA THR A 78 -12.09 3.84 -9.64
C THR A 78 -12.83 5.17 -9.69
N PHE A 79 -12.59 6.09 -8.77
CA PHE A 79 -13.42 7.29 -8.63
C PHE A 79 -12.78 8.52 -9.29
N ARG A 80 -11.69 9.02 -8.72
CA ARG A 80 -10.97 10.17 -9.28
C ARG A 80 -10.14 9.81 -10.51
N TYR A 81 -9.99 8.54 -10.82
CA TYR A 81 -9.25 8.05 -11.98
C TYR A 81 -10.15 7.29 -12.96
N ASN A 82 -9.81 7.39 -14.23
CA ASN A 82 -10.28 6.45 -15.24
C ASN A 82 -9.34 5.24 -15.27
N PRO A 83 -9.82 4.00 -15.09
CA PRO A 83 -8.96 2.82 -15.05
C PRO A 83 -8.19 2.57 -16.36
N ALA A 84 -8.70 2.97 -17.52
CA ALA A 84 -7.97 2.87 -18.79
C ALA A 84 -6.74 3.80 -18.81
N VAL A 85 -6.84 5.00 -18.22
CA VAL A 85 -5.72 5.94 -18.09
C VAL A 85 -4.68 5.40 -17.10
N ILE A 86 -5.14 4.79 -15.99
CA ILE A 86 -4.23 4.12 -15.04
C ILE A 86 -3.53 2.94 -15.71
N ALA A 87 -4.25 2.13 -16.50
CA ALA A 87 -3.64 1.04 -17.26
C ALA A 87 -2.53 1.55 -18.19
N GLN A 88 -2.77 2.66 -18.91
CA GLN A 88 -1.77 3.29 -19.78
C GLN A 88 -0.55 3.79 -19.00
N ALA A 89 -0.77 4.46 -17.86
CA ALA A 89 0.31 4.98 -17.04
C ALA A 89 1.23 3.86 -16.51
N PHE A 90 0.64 2.77 -16.01
CA PHE A 90 1.40 1.62 -15.54
C PHE A 90 2.09 0.87 -16.68
N ALA A 91 1.46 0.75 -17.85
CA ALA A 91 2.11 0.18 -19.03
C ALA A 91 3.34 0.98 -19.43
N THR A 92 3.24 2.32 -19.48
CA THR A 92 4.37 3.20 -19.78
C THR A 92 5.51 3.03 -18.76
N MET A 93 5.20 3.02 -17.45
CA MET A 93 6.21 2.78 -16.43
C MET A 93 6.81 1.37 -16.53
N GLY A 94 6.01 0.37 -16.88
CA GLY A 94 6.49 -1.00 -17.11
C GLY A 94 7.46 -1.11 -18.28
N CYS A 95 7.27 -0.30 -19.34
CA CYS A 95 8.23 -0.19 -20.45
C CYS A 95 9.51 0.55 -20.04
N LEU A 96 9.40 1.61 -19.24
CA LEU A 96 10.54 2.38 -18.76
C LEU A 96 11.39 1.61 -17.74
N TYR A 97 10.74 0.83 -16.87
CA TYR A 97 11.36 0.11 -15.74
C TYR A 97 10.97 -1.37 -15.73
N PRO A 98 11.41 -2.18 -16.69
CA PRO A 98 10.96 -3.56 -16.88
C PRO A 98 11.13 -4.41 -15.61
N GLY A 99 10.06 -5.10 -15.20
CA GLY A 99 10.05 -6.00 -14.04
C GLY A 99 10.07 -5.33 -12.67
N ARG A 100 10.12 -3.99 -12.62
CA ARG A 100 10.22 -3.23 -11.36
C ARG A 100 8.90 -2.61 -10.89
N ILE A 101 7.89 -2.56 -11.74
CA ILE A 101 6.62 -1.88 -11.44
C ILE A 101 5.59 -2.86 -10.91
N MET A 102 4.89 -2.47 -9.84
CA MET A 102 3.77 -3.21 -9.27
C MET A 102 2.60 -2.26 -8.96
N LEU A 103 1.37 -2.72 -9.23
CA LEU A 103 0.15 -1.97 -8.98
C LEU A 103 -0.57 -2.52 -7.75
N GLY A 104 -0.49 -1.81 -6.64
CA GLY A 104 -1.31 -2.10 -5.46
C GLY A 104 -2.61 -1.29 -5.49
N VAL A 105 -3.74 -1.97 -5.34
CA VAL A 105 -5.07 -1.36 -5.46
C VAL A 105 -5.96 -1.61 -4.25
N GLY A 106 -6.84 -0.66 -3.97
CA GLY A 106 -7.83 -0.72 -2.90
C GLY A 106 -9.20 -0.15 -3.28
N THR A 107 -10.16 -0.26 -2.38
CA THR A 107 -11.56 0.17 -2.61
C THR A 107 -11.80 1.65 -2.34
N GLY A 108 -10.77 2.41 -1.98
CA GLY A 108 -10.81 3.85 -1.77
C GLY A 108 -11.25 4.30 -0.37
N GLU A 109 -11.00 5.57 -0.13
CA GLU A 109 -11.29 6.28 1.12
C GLU A 109 -11.98 7.61 0.82
N ALA A 110 -13.00 7.94 1.61
CA ALA A 110 -13.78 9.17 1.46
C ALA A 110 -12.92 10.44 1.50
N LEU A 111 -11.91 10.47 2.40
CA LEU A 111 -10.95 11.57 2.54
C LEU A 111 -10.36 12.03 1.19
N ASN A 112 -10.02 11.10 0.33
CA ASN A 112 -9.37 11.38 -0.95
C ASN A 112 -10.35 11.66 -2.08
N GLU A 113 -11.41 10.88 -2.17
CA GLU A 113 -12.29 10.88 -3.33
C GLU A 113 -13.32 12.01 -3.29
N ILE A 114 -13.88 12.31 -2.09
CA ILE A 114 -14.83 13.42 -1.91
C ILE A 114 -14.12 14.76 -2.16
N ALA A 115 -12.89 14.90 -1.70
CA ALA A 115 -12.11 16.12 -1.92
C ALA A 115 -11.87 16.45 -3.41
N THR A 116 -11.83 15.44 -4.27
CA THR A 116 -11.69 15.63 -5.73
C THR A 116 -13.02 15.88 -6.46
N GLY A 117 -14.11 16.06 -5.71
CA GLY A 117 -15.42 16.35 -6.27
C GLY A 117 -16.26 15.12 -6.61
N PHE A 118 -15.79 13.91 -6.23
CA PHE A 118 -16.64 12.74 -6.37
C PHE A 118 -17.91 12.90 -5.52
N ARG A 119 -19.06 12.60 -6.12
CA ARG A 119 -20.37 12.56 -5.47
C ARG A 119 -21.02 11.21 -5.75
N GLY A 120 -21.43 10.52 -4.69
CA GLY A 120 -22.22 9.29 -4.81
C GLY A 120 -23.60 9.55 -5.43
N ALA A 121 -24.23 8.50 -5.94
CA ALA A 121 -25.62 8.53 -6.37
C ALA A 121 -26.51 8.37 -5.13
N GLY A 122 -27.19 9.43 -4.69
CA GLY A 122 -28.11 9.42 -3.56
C GLY A 122 -27.76 10.40 -2.45
N GLU A 123 -28.30 10.15 -1.24
CA GLU A 123 -28.13 11.05 -0.08
C GLU A 123 -26.74 10.93 0.58
N GLN A 124 -25.99 9.86 0.28
CA GLN A 124 -24.64 9.63 0.81
C GLN A 124 -23.59 10.04 -0.21
N ASP A 125 -22.67 10.90 0.20
CA ASP A 125 -21.56 11.34 -0.65
C ASP A 125 -20.55 10.23 -0.97
N TRP A 126 -20.48 9.18 -0.14
CA TRP A 126 -19.55 8.05 -0.29
C TRP A 126 -20.28 6.73 -0.51
N PRO A 127 -19.98 5.97 -1.58
CA PRO A 127 -20.69 4.73 -1.89
C PRO A 127 -20.47 3.64 -0.86
N GLU A 128 -21.47 2.78 -0.72
CA GLU A 128 -21.38 1.57 0.09
C GLU A 128 -20.26 0.64 -0.38
N PHE A 129 -19.73 -0.18 0.55
CA PHE A 129 -18.64 -1.11 0.25
C PHE A 129 -18.92 -2.01 -0.96
N LYS A 130 -20.17 -2.47 -1.14
CA LYS A 130 -20.57 -3.34 -2.26
C LYS A 130 -20.30 -2.67 -3.62
N GLU A 131 -20.66 -1.41 -3.79
CA GLU A 131 -20.41 -0.64 -5.01
C GLU A 131 -18.91 -0.38 -5.20
N ARG A 132 -18.22 0.09 -4.16
CA ARG A 132 -16.78 0.35 -4.22
C ARG A 132 -15.99 -0.87 -4.64
N PHE A 133 -16.37 -2.04 -4.11
CA PHE A 133 -15.73 -3.30 -4.46
C PHE A 133 -16.11 -3.79 -5.87
N ALA A 134 -17.34 -3.54 -6.32
CA ALA A 134 -17.76 -3.86 -7.69
C ALA A 134 -16.96 -3.03 -8.71
N ARG A 135 -16.83 -1.72 -8.49
CA ARG A 135 -15.99 -0.82 -9.30
C ARG A 135 -14.52 -1.27 -9.34
N LEU A 136 -13.95 -1.66 -8.20
CA LEU A 136 -12.57 -2.15 -8.14
C LEU A 136 -12.38 -3.42 -9.00
N ARG A 137 -13.30 -4.38 -8.89
CA ARG A 137 -13.22 -5.61 -9.70
C ARG A 137 -13.30 -5.34 -11.18
N GLU A 138 -14.21 -4.45 -11.57
CA GLU A 138 -14.40 -4.08 -12.97
C GLU A 138 -13.18 -3.32 -13.51
N SER A 139 -12.62 -2.38 -12.73
CA SER A 139 -11.40 -1.66 -13.11
C SER A 139 -10.21 -2.57 -13.31
N ILE A 140 -9.99 -3.57 -12.43
CA ILE A 140 -8.92 -4.56 -12.59
C ILE A 140 -9.12 -5.39 -13.87
N SER A 141 -10.36 -5.81 -14.15
CA SER A 141 -10.68 -6.57 -15.37
C SER A 141 -10.39 -5.76 -16.62
N LEU A 142 -10.80 -4.48 -16.66
CA LEU A 142 -10.52 -3.58 -17.77
C LEU A 142 -9.02 -3.33 -17.96
N MET A 143 -8.30 -3.04 -16.88
CA MET A 143 -6.85 -2.81 -16.95
C MET A 143 -6.10 -4.04 -17.49
N ARG A 144 -6.46 -5.25 -17.02
CA ARG A 144 -5.85 -6.49 -17.52
C ARG A 144 -6.15 -6.74 -18.99
N ALA A 145 -7.39 -6.50 -19.45
CA ALA A 145 -7.75 -6.60 -20.86
C ALA A 145 -6.90 -5.63 -21.71
N LEU A 146 -6.75 -4.38 -21.28
CA LEU A 146 -5.95 -3.37 -22.00
C LEU A 146 -4.45 -3.71 -22.05
N TRP A 147 -3.93 -4.48 -21.10
CA TRP A 147 -2.53 -4.92 -21.13
C TRP A 147 -2.30 -6.16 -22.00
N SER A 148 -3.34 -6.99 -22.20
CA SER A 148 -3.22 -8.26 -22.94
C SER A 148 -3.71 -8.18 -24.38
N ASP A 149 -4.76 -7.42 -24.66
CA ASP A 149 -5.46 -7.44 -25.93
C ASP A 149 -5.12 -6.21 -26.79
N ASP A 150 -5.12 -6.38 -28.14
CA ASP A 150 -4.79 -5.31 -29.05
C ASP A 150 -5.88 -4.28 -29.22
N ARG A 151 -7.13 -4.70 -29.15
CA ARG A 151 -8.32 -3.83 -29.24
C ARG A 151 -9.35 -4.28 -28.23
N VAL A 152 -9.68 -3.42 -27.27
CA VAL A 152 -10.56 -3.72 -26.16
C VAL A 152 -11.89 -2.99 -26.32
N ASN A 153 -12.94 -3.76 -26.50
CA ASN A 153 -14.34 -3.33 -26.38
C ASN A 153 -14.86 -3.89 -25.05
N PHE A 154 -14.87 -3.07 -24.03
CA PHE A 154 -15.29 -3.44 -22.68
C PHE A 154 -16.64 -2.82 -22.37
N GLU A 155 -17.59 -3.63 -21.94
CA GLU A 155 -18.95 -3.20 -21.57
C GLU A 155 -19.20 -3.64 -20.11
N GLY A 156 -18.94 -2.72 -19.17
CA GLY A 156 -19.16 -2.93 -17.74
C GLY A 156 -20.34 -2.15 -17.20
N GLU A 157 -20.59 -2.28 -15.91
CA GLU A 157 -21.59 -1.49 -15.20
C GLU A 157 -21.10 -0.05 -14.95
N TYR A 158 -19.78 0.11 -14.76
CA TYR A 158 -19.15 1.39 -14.37
C TYR A 158 -18.21 1.95 -15.44
N TYR A 159 -17.62 1.09 -16.25
CA TYR A 159 -16.62 1.49 -17.24
C TYR A 159 -16.89 0.83 -18.59
N SER A 160 -16.60 1.58 -19.65
CA SER A 160 -16.65 1.04 -21.01
C SER A 160 -15.50 1.57 -21.86
N THR A 161 -15.11 0.80 -22.88
CA THR A 161 -14.15 1.23 -23.90
C THR A 161 -14.61 0.75 -25.27
N HIS A 162 -14.26 1.52 -26.30
CA HIS A 162 -14.56 1.18 -27.70
C HIS A 162 -13.26 1.19 -28.49
N ASP A 163 -12.92 0.04 -29.06
CA ASP A 163 -11.70 -0.16 -29.88
C ASP A 163 -10.42 0.41 -29.22
N ALA A 164 -10.36 0.38 -27.88
CA ALA A 164 -9.27 0.95 -27.11
C ALA A 164 -8.00 0.08 -27.22
N SER A 165 -6.84 0.72 -27.37
CA SER A 165 -5.54 0.08 -27.44
C SER A 165 -4.51 0.83 -26.63
N ILE A 166 -3.71 0.12 -25.86
CA ILE A 166 -2.45 0.62 -25.30
C ILE A 166 -1.33 0.22 -26.27
N TYR A 167 -0.66 1.19 -26.89
CA TYR A 167 0.35 0.95 -27.91
C TYR A 167 1.69 0.53 -27.31
N ASP A 168 2.06 1.10 -26.18
CA ASP A 168 3.31 0.77 -25.46
C ASP A 168 2.97 -0.14 -24.28
N ARG A 169 3.11 -1.44 -24.50
CA ARG A 169 2.86 -2.48 -23.47
C ARG A 169 4.18 -3.12 -23.05
N PRO A 170 4.43 -3.30 -21.75
CA PRO A 170 5.65 -3.95 -21.29
C PRO A 170 5.63 -5.46 -21.62
N GLU A 171 6.78 -6.01 -21.95
CA GLU A 171 6.95 -7.45 -22.15
C GLU A 171 6.74 -8.24 -20.85
N THR A 172 7.17 -7.66 -19.72
CA THR A 172 6.95 -8.24 -18.39
C THR A 172 5.59 -7.79 -17.86
N PRO A 173 4.69 -8.73 -17.52
CA PRO A 173 3.40 -8.38 -16.94
C PRO A 173 3.52 -7.53 -15.68
N ILE A 174 2.61 -6.57 -15.52
CA ILE A 174 2.53 -5.74 -14.32
C ILE A 174 1.75 -6.51 -13.25
N PRO A 175 2.37 -6.89 -12.13
CA PRO A 175 1.66 -7.59 -11.06
C PRO A 175 0.68 -6.65 -10.35
N VAL A 176 -0.54 -7.16 -10.11
CA VAL A 176 -1.61 -6.46 -9.41
C VAL A 176 -1.75 -7.00 -8.00
N TYR A 177 -1.54 -6.15 -7.01
CA TYR A 177 -1.69 -6.45 -5.59
C TYR A 177 -3.00 -5.88 -5.07
N ILE A 178 -3.81 -6.69 -4.40
CA ILE A 178 -5.15 -6.30 -3.94
C ILE A 178 -5.16 -6.16 -2.42
N ALA A 179 -5.46 -4.97 -1.94
CA ALA A 179 -5.52 -4.69 -0.51
C ALA A 179 -6.83 -5.18 0.10
N ALA A 180 -6.73 -5.97 1.16
CA ALA A 180 -7.87 -6.54 1.85
C ALA A 180 -7.78 -6.39 3.37
N GLY A 181 -8.84 -5.83 3.95
CA GLY A 181 -9.06 -5.79 5.40
C GLY A 181 -10.10 -6.81 5.89
N GLY A 182 -10.62 -7.67 5.00
CA GLY A 182 -11.60 -8.69 5.34
C GLY A 182 -11.64 -9.83 4.32
N PRO A 183 -12.29 -10.97 4.64
CA PRO A 183 -12.20 -12.21 3.86
C PRO A 183 -12.81 -12.11 2.46
N VAL A 184 -13.77 -11.23 2.22
CA VAL A 184 -14.42 -11.07 0.90
C VAL A 184 -13.41 -10.57 -0.14
N VAL A 185 -12.66 -9.51 0.19
CA VAL A 185 -11.64 -8.95 -0.71
C VAL A 185 -10.40 -9.84 -0.75
N ALA A 186 -10.02 -10.46 0.37
CA ALA A 186 -8.91 -11.42 0.43
C ALA A 186 -9.15 -12.62 -0.50
N ARG A 187 -10.36 -13.17 -0.54
CA ARG A 187 -10.75 -14.22 -1.48
C ARG A 187 -10.64 -13.76 -2.94
N TYR A 188 -11.03 -12.53 -3.22
CA TYR A 188 -10.85 -11.96 -4.56
C TYR A 188 -9.38 -11.74 -4.90
N ALA A 189 -8.54 -11.32 -3.95
CA ALA A 189 -7.10 -11.24 -4.16
C ALA A 189 -6.50 -12.59 -4.55
N GLY A 190 -6.93 -13.68 -3.92
CA GLY A 190 -6.56 -15.04 -4.31
C GLY A 190 -6.96 -15.41 -5.74
N ARG A 191 -8.15 -14.98 -6.17
CA ARG A 191 -8.68 -15.27 -7.52
C ARG A 191 -8.03 -14.46 -8.63
N ALA A 192 -7.77 -13.19 -8.41
CA ALA A 192 -7.46 -12.21 -9.45
C ALA A 192 -6.17 -11.41 -9.21
N GLY A 193 -5.62 -11.39 -7.99
CA GLY A 193 -4.38 -10.68 -7.66
C GLY A 193 -3.15 -11.53 -7.94
N ASP A 194 -2.03 -10.89 -8.20
CA ASP A 194 -0.69 -11.50 -8.20
C ASP A 194 -0.08 -11.38 -6.80
N GLY A 195 -0.58 -10.44 -6.02
CA GLY A 195 -0.30 -10.26 -4.61
C GLY A 195 -1.53 -9.88 -3.80
N PHE A 196 -1.40 -10.02 -2.51
CA PHE A 196 -2.36 -9.64 -1.48
C PHE A 196 -1.68 -8.63 -0.55
N ILE A 197 -2.37 -7.55 -0.18
CA ILE A 197 -1.84 -6.52 0.74
C ILE A 197 -2.75 -6.42 1.96
N CYS A 198 -2.16 -6.33 3.15
CA CYS A 198 -2.84 -5.88 4.35
C CYS A 198 -1.90 -5.05 5.24
N THR A 199 -2.39 -4.61 6.40
CA THR A 199 -1.61 -3.77 7.33
C THR A 199 -1.51 -4.44 8.71
N SER A 200 -0.38 -4.26 9.38
CA SER A 200 -0.09 -4.75 10.72
C SER A 200 -0.93 -4.07 11.82
N GLY A 201 -0.76 -4.47 13.06
CA GLY A 201 -1.42 -3.87 14.22
C GLY A 201 -2.89 -4.28 14.38
N LYS A 202 -3.23 -5.49 13.95
CA LYS A 202 -4.53 -6.15 14.18
C LYS A 202 -4.32 -7.44 14.97
N GLY A 203 -5.42 -8.04 15.47
CA GLY A 203 -5.35 -9.34 16.12
C GLY A 203 -4.87 -10.43 15.17
N ARG A 204 -4.08 -11.37 15.69
CA ARG A 204 -3.49 -12.49 14.92
C ARG A 204 -4.54 -13.26 14.13
N GLU A 205 -5.71 -13.47 14.73
CA GLU A 205 -6.83 -14.23 14.18
C GLU A 205 -7.34 -13.64 12.85
N LEU A 206 -7.23 -12.30 12.68
CA LEU A 206 -7.60 -11.69 11.41
C LEU A 206 -6.73 -12.25 10.27
N TYR A 207 -5.44 -12.42 10.50
CA TYR A 207 -4.51 -12.91 9.46
C TYR A 207 -4.63 -14.42 9.27
N THR A 208 -4.55 -15.18 10.37
CA THR A 208 -4.45 -16.66 10.33
C THR A 208 -5.77 -17.35 10.04
N ASP A 209 -6.90 -16.80 10.51
CA ASP A 209 -8.20 -17.49 10.43
C ASP A 209 -9.12 -16.88 9.38
N ALA A 210 -8.85 -15.63 8.94
CA ALA A 210 -9.70 -14.96 7.97
C ALA A 210 -9.00 -14.61 6.65
N LEU A 211 -7.89 -13.84 6.66
CA LEU A 211 -7.33 -13.30 5.42
C LEU A 211 -6.56 -14.33 4.61
N ILE A 212 -5.57 -14.97 5.22
CA ILE A 212 -4.70 -15.95 4.53
C ILE A 212 -5.49 -17.16 4.02
N PRO A 213 -6.40 -17.78 4.82
CA PRO A 213 -7.28 -18.84 4.32
C PRO A 213 -8.19 -18.39 3.17
N ALA A 214 -8.72 -17.16 3.24
CA ALA A 214 -9.58 -16.64 2.17
C ALA A 214 -8.79 -16.43 0.85
N VAL A 215 -7.53 -15.96 0.92
CA VAL A 215 -6.66 -15.88 -0.26
C VAL A 215 -6.45 -17.27 -0.86
N ALA A 216 -6.14 -18.28 -0.04
CA ALA A 216 -5.96 -19.65 -0.49
C ALA A 216 -7.23 -20.22 -1.13
N GLU A 217 -8.38 -20.08 -0.48
CA GLU A 217 -9.69 -20.47 -1.03
C GLU A 217 -9.97 -19.80 -2.37
N GLY A 218 -9.66 -18.50 -2.49
CA GLY A 218 -9.85 -17.76 -3.71
C GLY A 218 -9.00 -18.28 -4.88
N ALA A 219 -7.74 -18.60 -4.62
CA ALA A 219 -6.81 -19.17 -5.59
C ALA A 219 -7.25 -20.56 -6.04
N GLU A 220 -7.60 -21.43 -5.09
CA GLU A 220 -8.04 -22.80 -5.35
C GLU A 220 -9.28 -22.83 -6.27
N LYS A 221 -10.25 -21.94 -6.05
CA LYS A 221 -11.48 -21.86 -6.87
C LYS A 221 -11.23 -21.62 -8.36
N VAL A 222 -10.07 -21.12 -8.73
CA VAL A 222 -9.68 -20.87 -10.13
C VAL A 222 -8.47 -21.69 -10.57
N GLY A 223 -8.10 -22.70 -9.79
CA GLY A 223 -7.01 -23.63 -10.11
C GLY A 223 -5.61 -23.00 -10.02
N ARG A 224 -5.44 -21.92 -9.24
CA ARG A 224 -4.14 -21.29 -9.00
C ARG A 224 -3.47 -21.84 -7.75
N ASP A 225 -2.15 -21.93 -7.79
CA ASP A 225 -1.36 -22.22 -6.60
C ASP A 225 -1.33 -21.01 -5.66
N ALA A 226 -1.90 -21.13 -4.46
CA ALA A 226 -1.89 -20.10 -3.44
C ALA A 226 -0.48 -19.72 -2.96
N SER A 227 0.51 -20.60 -3.13
CA SER A 227 1.90 -20.33 -2.77
C SER A 227 2.60 -19.37 -3.74
N SER A 228 2.04 -19.17 -4.94
CA SER A 228 2.53 -18.22 -5.94
C SER A 228 2.08 -16.77 -5.70
N ILE A 229 1.12 -16.56 -4.78
CA ILE A 229 0.61 -15.23 -4.45
C ILE A 229 1.53 -14.56 -3.43
N ASP A 230 2.08 -13.41 -3.79
CA ASP A 230 2.90 -12.60 -2.90
C ASP A 230 2.03 -12.02 -1.77
N ARG A 231 2.43 -12.26 -0.51
CA ARG A 231 1.69 -11.86 0.69
C ARG A 231 2.36 -10.69 1.35
N MET A 232 2.00 -9.50 0.88
CA MET A 232 2.55 -8.24 1.37
C MET A 232 1.82 -7.76 2.62
N ILE A 233 2.60 -7.33 3.61
CA ILE A 233 2.05 -6.65 4.79
C ILE A 233 2.81 -5.36 5.06
N GLU A 234 2.09 -4.25 5.25
CA GLU A 234 2.65 -3.00 5.75
C GLU A 234 2.87 -3.11 7.25
N ILE A 235 4.13 -3.19 7.66
CA ILE A 235 4.55 -3.24 9.06
C ILE A 235 4.76 -1.82 9.58
N LYS A 236 3.90 -1.39 10.50
CA LYS A 236 4.09 -0.13 11.22
C LYS A 236 5.18 -0.30 12.27
N LEU A 237 6.33 0.29 11.99
CA LEU A 237 7.56 0.10 12.79
C LEU A 237 8.17 1.43 13.19
N SER A 238 8.27 1.68 14.50
CA SER A 238 9.08 2.76 15.05
C SER A 238 10.25 2.18 15.84
N TYR A 239 11.40 2.11 15.19
CA TYR A 239 12.65 1.61 15.77
C TYR A 239 13.70 2.71 15.86
N ASP A 240 14.22 2.92 17.03
CA ASP A 240 15.39 3.74 17.31
C ASP A 240 16.14 3.16 18.50
N THR A 241 17.46 3.34 18.59
CA THR A 241 18.27 2.94 19.75
C THR A 241 17.94 3.72 21.03
N ASP A 242 17.23 4.84 20.91
CA ASP A 242 16.63 5.60 22.00
C ASP A 242 15.12 5.32 22.05
N ALA A 243 14.67 4.71 23.13
CA ALA A 243 13.25 4.33 23.31
C ALA A 243 12.31 5.55 23.35
N ALA A 244 12.76 6.70 23.85
CA ALA A 244 11.94 7.91 23.87
C ALA A 244 11.76 8.48 22.46
N VAL A 245 12.81 8.44 21.63
CA VAL A 245 12.75 8.82 20.23
C VAL A 245 11.83 7.86 19.46
N ALA A 246 11.97 6.55 19.67
CA ALA A 246 11.10 5.56 19.05
C ALA A 246 9.61 5.80 19.36
N LEU A 247 9.27 6.15 20.60
CA LEU A 247 7.91 6.47 21.00
C LEU A 247 7.41 7.78 20.36
N GLU A 248 8.19 8.87 20.48
CA GLU A 248 7.78 10.18 19.99
C GLU A 248 7.63 10.25 18.47
N ASN A 249 8.41 9.48 17.73
CA ASN A 249 8.29 9.37 16.26
C ASN A 249 6.87 9.00 15.80
N THR A 250 6.08 8.32 16.61
CA THR A 250 4.72 7.91 16.24
C THR A 250 3.72 9.07 16.18
N ARG A 251 4.04 10.23 16.76
CA ARG A 251 3.11 11.36 16.98
C ARG A 251 2.52 11.92 15.67
N PHE A 252 3.33 12.08 14.62
CA PHE A 252 2.83 12.59 13.33
C PHE A 252 1.64 11.75 12.82
N TRP A 253 1.67 10.45 13.04
CA TRP A 253 0.69 9.50 12.55
C TRP A 253 -0.47 9.23 13.54
N ALA A 254 -0.71 10.15 14.48
CA ALA A 254 -1.82 10.08 15.41
C ALA A 254 -3.19 9.80 14.75
N PRO A 255 -3.51 10.33 13.55
CA PRO A 255 -4.76 10.01 12.86
C PRO A 255 -5.01 8.51 12.63
N LEU A 256 -3.97 7.70 12.51
CA LEU A 256 -4.13 6.24 12.36
C LEU A 256 -4.71 5.57 13.61
N ALA A 257 -4.59 6.20 14.79
CA ALA A 257 -5.14 5.70 16.05
C ALA A 257 -6.61 6.07 16.30
N LEU A 258 -7.18 6.95 15.49
CA LEU A 258 -8.62 7.25 15.52
C LEU A 258 -9.45 5.99 15.23
N SER A 259 -10.67 5.93 15.76
CA SER A 259 -11.59 4.83 15.51
C SER A 259 -11.98 4.73 14.03
N LYS A 260 -12.57 3.60 13.65
CA LYS A 260 -13.04 3.41 12.27
C LYS A 260 -14.17 4.40 11.93
N GLU A 261 -15.05 4.66 12.87
CA GLU A 261 -16.16 5.60 12.75
C GLU A 261 -15.63 7.03 12.57
N GLN A 262 -14.71 7.48 13.42
CA GLN A 262 -14.10 8.81 13.30
C GLN A 262 -13.42 9.00 11.93
N LYS A 263 -12.66 8.02 11.45
CA LYS A 263 -12.01 8.09 10.12
C LYS A 263 -13.00 8.02 8.94
N HIS A 264 -14.19 7.47 9.16
CA HIS A 264 -15.24 7.46 8.14
C HIS A 264 -15.96 8.82 8.05
N ASP A 265 -16.22 9.44 9.20
CA ASP A 265 -17.04 10.65 9.30
C ASP A 265 -16.21 11.93 9.07
N ILE A 266 -14.91 11.90 9.36
CA ILE A 266 -14.01 13.05 9.18
C ILE A 266 -13.29 12.91 7.83
N VAL A 267 -13.64 13.80 6.89
CA VAL A 267 -13.03 13.87 5.54
C VAL A 267 -12.16 15.11 5.33
N ASP A 268 -12.01 15.94 6.36
CA ASP A 268 -11.17 17.13 6.36
C ASP A 268 -9.89 16.88 7.19
N PRO A 269 -8.69 17.03 6.60
CA PRO A 269 -7.42 16.86 7.31
C PRO A 269 -7.26 17.75 8.56
N ILE A 270 -7.84 18.98 8.55
CA ILE A 270 -7.78 19.89 9.69
C ILE A 270 -8.59 19.33 10.87
N GLU A 271 -9.80 18.85 10.61
CA GLU A 271 -10.65 18.29 11.67
C GLU A 271 -10.10 16.93 12.13
N MET A 272 -9.49 16.15 11.23
CA MET A 272 -8.84 14.89 11.58
C MET A 272 -7.64 15.12 12.48
N GLU A 273 -6.80 16.10 12.18
CA GLU A 273 -5.66 16.52 13.00
C GLU A 273 -6.11 16.93 14.41
N LYS A 274 -7.12 17.80 14.53
CA LYS A 274 -7.66 18.22 15.83
C LYS A 274 -8.13 17.04 16.68
N ALA A 275 -8.82 16.09 16.06
CA ALA A 275 -9.31 14.89 16.75
C ALA A 275 -8.13 13.99 17.19
N ALA A 276 -7.10 13.89 16.38
CA ALA A 276 -5.96 13.03 16.61
C ALA A 276 -4.97 13.61 17.64
N ASP A 277 -4.72 14.91 17.61
CA ASP A 277 -3.78 15.58 18.53
C ASP A 277 -4.26 15.54 20.00
N ALA A 278 -5.52 15.27 20.23
CA ALA A 278 -6.07 15.04 21.57
C ALA A 278 -5.74 13.65 22.15
N LEU A 279 -5.20 12.72 21.34
CA LEU A 279 -4.92 11.36 21.76
C LEU A 279 -3.61 11.28 22.58
N PRO A 280 -3.59 10.48 23.68
CA PRO A 280 -2.36 10.19 24.40
C PRO A 280 -1.36 9.43 23.52
N ILE A 281 -0.05 9.69 23.73
CA ILE A 281 1.01 9.06 22.92
C ILE A 281 0.97 7.53 22.99
N ASP A 282 0.63 6.93 24.11
CA ASP A 282 0.53 5.47 24.26
C ASP A 282 -0.59 4.88 23.39
N GLN A 283 -1.69 5.60 23.22
CA GLN A 283 -2.76 5.19 22.31
C GLN A 283 -2.30 5.27 20.85
N ILE A 284 -1.59 6.33 20.49
CA ILE A 284 -1.01 6.51 19.15
C ILE A 284 -0.02 5.37 18.87
N ALA A 285 0.89 5.13 19.79
CA ALA A 285 1.92 4.10 19.70
C ALA A 285 1.37 2.68 19.62
N SER A 286 0.17 2.43 20.17
CA SER A 286 -0.45 1.10 20.12
C SER A 286 -0.71 0.55 18.72
N ARG A 287 -0.63 1.40 17.71
CA ARG A 287 -0.75 1.02 16.28
C ARG A 287 0.57 0.56 15.66
N TRP A 288 1.68 0.65 16.39
CA TRP A 288 3.04 0.46 15.92
C TRP A 288 3.76 -0.63 16.70
N ILE A 289 4.71 -1.29 16.07
CA ILE A 289 5.79 -1.95 16.79
C ILE A 289 6.75 -0.84 17.18
N VAL A 290 6.81 -0.50 18.46
CA VAL A 290 7.72 0.50 19.02
C VAL A 290 8.78 -0.21 19.84
N GLY A 291 10.06 0.11 19.64
CA GLY A 291 11.13 -0.50 20.41
C GLY A 291 12.50 0.07 20.13
N SER A 292 13.44 -0.23 21.05
CA SER A 292 14.86 0.15 20.99
C SER A 292 15.80 -1.05 21.08
N ASP A 293 15.27 -2.24 21.36
CA ASP A 293 15.99 -3.50 21.34
C ASP A 293 15.73 -4.23 20.02
N ALA A 294 16.80 -4.48 19.26
CA ALA A 294 16.71 -5.06 17.92
C ALA A 294 16.21 -6.53 17.93
N ASP A 295 16.57 -7.32 18.96
CA ASP A 295 16.15 -8.72 19.06
C ASP A 295 14.66 -8.80 19.39
N GLU A 296 14.16 -7.97 20.31
CA GLU A 296 12.75 -7.88 20.65
C GLU A 296 11.91 -7.41 19.43
N VAL A 297 12.35 -6.37 18.74
CA VAL A 297 11.66 -5.83 17.57
C VAL A 297 11.65 -6.85 16.43
N ALA A 298 12.79 -7.48 16.13
CA ALA A 298 12.86 -8.52 15.10
C ALA A 298 11.97 -9.74 15.43
N SER A 299 11.89 -10.14 16.69
CA SER A 299 10.98 -11.19 17.15
C SER A 299 9.52 -10.86 16.87
N LYS A 300 9.07 -9.63 17.19
CA LYS A 300 7.69 -9.17 16.90
C LYS A 300 7.39 -9.11 15.39
N ILE A 301 8.37 -8.75 14.58
CA ILE A 301 8.25 -8.76 13.11
C ILE A 301 8.19 -10.21 12.61
N GLY A 302 9.01 -11.08 13.16
CA GLY A 302 9.07 -12.52 12.83
C GLY A 302 7.72 -13.23 12.97
N GLU A 303 6.87 -12.80 13.90
CA GLU A 303 5.51 -13.35 14.04
C GLU A 303 4.70 -13.21 12.72
N TYR A 304 4.91 -12.15 11.92
CA TYR A 304 4.23 -12.00 10.63
C TYR A 304 4.78 -12.97 9.59
N VAL A 305 6.08 -13.26 9.61
CA VAL A 305 6.69 -14.30 8.76
C VAL A 305 6.11 -15.68 9.14
N ASP A 306 6.00 -15.97 10.43
CA ASP A 306 5.40 -17.22 10.94
C ASP A 306 3.92 -17.36 10.56
N MET A 307 3.20 -16.25 10.43
CA MET A 307 1.82 -16.23 9.91
C MET A 307 1.75 -16.46 8.38
N GLY A 308 2.89 -16.45 7.68
CA GLY A 308 2.99 -16.74 6.25
C GLY A 308 3.09 -15.52 5.34
N PHE A 309 3.38 -14.33 5.87
CA PHE A 309 3.75 -13.18 5.04
C PHE A 309 5.19 -13.29 4.58
N ASN A 310 5.43 -12.99 3.31
CA ASN A 310 6.75 -13.05 2.70
C ASN A 310 7.25 -11.71 2.13
N HIS A 311 6.42 -10.67 2.13
CA HIS A 311 6.78 -9.34 1.66
C HIS A 311 6.44 -8.31 2.74
N LEU A 312 7.46 -7.91 3.51
CA LEU A 312 7.33 -7.00 4.64
C LEU A 312 7.68 -5.59 4.20
N VAL A 313 6.71 -4.69 4.17
CA VAL A 313 6.91 -3.29 3.79
C VAL A 313 6.88 -2.42 5.05
N PHE A 314 8.03 -1.85 5.41
CA PHE A 314 8.19 -1.12 6.67
C PHE A 314 7.79 0.34 6.56
N HIS A 315 6.78 0.73 7.31
CA HIS A 315 6.35 2.10 7.50
C HIS A 315 7.00 2.67 8.75
N ALA A 316 7.98 3.55 8.57
CA ALA A 316 8.64 4.27 9.66
C ALA A 316 7.97 5.64 9.88
N PRO A 317 7.54 5.97 11.12
CA PRO A 317 6.76 7.18 11.38
C PRO A 317 7.61 8.43 11.63
N GLY A 318 8.92 8.28 11.92
CA GLY A 318 9.79 9.39 12.29
C GLY A 318 10.17 10.29 11.12
N ASN A 319 10.61 11.52 11.43
CA ASN A 319 11.05 12.45 10.40
C ASN A 319 12.45 12.13 9.85
N ASP A 320 13.33 11.50 10.64
CA ASP A 320 14.66 11.12 10.18
C ASP A 320 14.65 9.71 9.56
N GLN A 321 14.22 9.65 8.30
CA GLN A 321 14.14 8.41 7.55
C GLN A 321 15.52 7.82 7.21
N ARG A 322 16.55 8.67 7.05
CA ARG A 322 17.92 8.19 6.80
C ARG A 322 18.45 7.43 8.00
N ARG A 323 18.28 7.99 9.20
CA ARG A 323 18.63 7.30 10.45
C ARG A 323 17.86 5.99 10.59
N PHE A 324 16.56 5.97 10.29
CA PHE A 324 15.79 4.73 10.31
C PHE A 324 16.39 3.68 9.36
N LEU A 325 16.71 4.03 8.12
CA LEU A 325 17.28 3.12 7.13
C LEU A 325 18.66 2.57 7.56
N GLU A 326 19.53 3.43 8.09
CA GLU A 326 20.84 3.05 8.64
C GLU A 326 20.69 2.05 9.80
N LEU A 327 19.80 2.34 10.75
CA LEU A 327 19.55 1.47 11.89
C LEU A 327 18.89 0.15 11.44
N PHE A 328 17.96 0.21 10.49
CA PHE A 328 17.30 -0.98 9.94
C PHE A 328 18.31 -1.90 9.26
N GLU A 329 19.16 -1.40 8.38
CA GLU A 329 20.19 -2.18 7.69
C GLU A 329 21.15 -2.83 8.68
N ARG A 330 21.61 -2.07 9.67
CA ARG A 330 22.61 -2.54 10.66
C ARG A 330 22.03 -3.57 11.65
N ASP A 331 20.83 -3.30 12.16
CA ASP A 331 20.30 -4.01 13.32
C ASP A 331 19.20 -5.02 12.97
N LEU A 332 18.26 -4.65 12.10
CA LEU A 332 17.05 -5.46 11.85
C LEU A 332 17.17 -6.37 10.61
N ALA A 333 17.69 -5.84 9.50
CA ALA A 333 17.74 -6.58 8.25
C ALA A 333 18.51 -7.92 8.38
N PRO A 334 19.67 -8.03 9.05
CA PRO A 334 20.36 -9.32 9.20
C PRO A 334 19.52 -10.35 9.98
N ARG A 335 18.79 -9.91 11.01
CA ARG A 335 17.90 -10.77 11.82
C ARG A 335 16.71 -11.27 11.03
N LEU A 336 16.08 -10.37 10.27
CA LEU A 336 14.92 -10.72 9.46
C LEU A 336 15.29 -11.64 8.29
N ARG A 337 16.41 -11.40 7.62
CA ARG A 337 16.90 -12.29 6.54
C ARG A 337 17.23 -13.70 7.02
N ALA A 338 17.53 -13.88 8.30
CA ALA A 338 17.74 -15.20 8.90
C ALA A 338 16.43 -15.99 9.12
N LEU A 339 15.26 -15.35 8.93
CA LEU A 339 13.94 -16.01 9.06
C LEU A 339 13.42 -16.59 7.74
N GLY A 340 13.99 -16.17 6.58
CA GLY A 340 13.53 -16.52 5.23
C GLY A 340 14.32 -17.56 4.49
#